data_3125dc53d089b8e94a8e2a21f283f896
#
_entry.id   3125dc53d089b8e94a8e2a21f283f896
#
_cell.length_a   1.000
_cell.length_b   1.000
_cell.length_c   1.000
_cell.angle_alpha   90.00
_cell.angle_beta   90.00
_cell.angle_gamma   90.00
#
_symmetry.space_group_name_H-M   'P 1'
#
loop_
_entity.id
_entity.type
_entity.pdbx_description
1 polymer ?
#
loop_
_entity_poly.entity_id
_entity_poly.type
_entity_poly.pdbx_seq_one_letter_code
_entity_poly.pdbx_strand_id
1 'polypeptide(L)'
;GSKGLVGWSQCMGGTLHPKGGISAQWTWDWLYEGDQVKAFPEVVFGHKPGYPKSTTTLLPRKLSSLQTLVVDYDVQTEREGAGNLAIDMWLTSTANPTAFAVPPITHEVMIWLEAFGPIYAGGQQVDKLRINGTLYRVFVGEKFGLGWRYVAFAPNSPMQTTGSVDLMPFFLYLRGKGLITTEEFLSSVNFGNEIISGSGDTKLTRFAVRSEEHTS
;
A
#
# COMPACT_ATOMS: atom_id res chain seq x y z
N GLY A 1 -20.84 17.17 -3.52
CA GLY A 1 -22.20 16.69 -3.59
C GLY A 1 -22.24 15.39 -4.35
N SER A 2 -22.49 14.29 -3.65
CA SER A 2 -22.61 12.92 -4.17
C SER A 2 -23.93 12.74 -4.94
N LYS A 3 -24.09 13.37 -6.06
CA LYS A 3 -25.18 13.06 -6.97
C LYS A 3 -24.87 11.73 -7.64
N GLY A 4 -25.60 10.68 -7.26
CA GLY A 4 -25.61 9.39 -7.94
C GLY A 4 -25.07 8.18 -7.18
N LEU A 5 -24.66 8.30 -5.93
CA LEU A 5 -24.27 7.15 -5.09
C LEU A 5 -25.52 6.62 -4.36
N VAL A 6 -26.36 5.91 -5.06
CA VAL A 6 -27.45 5.16 -4.46
C VAL A 6 -26.91 3.75 -4.19
N GLY A 7 -26.79 3.39 -2.94
CA GLY A 7 -26.48 2.02 -2.52
C GLY A 7 -24.99 1.67 -2.44
N TRP A 8 -24.23 2.36 -1.60
CA TRP A 8 -22.90 1.89 -1.18
C TRP A 8 -22.83 1.77 0.34
N SER A 9 -22.02 0.84 0.80
CA SER A 9 -21.67 0.71 2.21
C SER A 9 -20.22 0.29 2.38
N GLN A 10 -19.61 0.71 3.48
CA GLN A 10 -18.30 0.27 3.90
C GLN A 10 -18.26 0.27 5.43
N CYS A 11 -17.82 -0.84 6.00
CA CYS A 11 -17.60 -0.97 7.43
C CYS A 11 -16.17 -1.43 7.69
N MET A 12 -15.57 -0.94 8.76
CA MET A 12 -14.23 -1.33 9.17
C MET A 12 -14.12 -1.40 10.68
N GLY A 13 -13.44 -2.42 11.18
CA GLY A 13 -13.07 -2.59 12.58
C GLY A 13 -11.69 -3.21 12.71
N GLY A 14 -11.03 -2.97 13.84
CA GLY A 14 -9.70 -3.54 14.06
C GLY A 14 -9.31 -3.55 15.53
N THR A 15 -8.28 -4.35 15.85
CA THR A 15 -7.73 -4.53 17.19
C THR A 15 -6.21 -4.51 17.13
N LEU A 16 -5.60 -3.72 18.01
CA LEU A 16 -4.16 -3.77 18.28
C LEU A 16 -3.87 -4.88 19.28
N HIS A 17 -2.88 -5.71 18.98
CA HIS A 17 -2.48 -6.79 19.86
C HIS A 17 -1.34 -6.37 20.80
N PRO A 18 -1.37 -6.74 22.09
CA PRO A 18 -0.35 -6.35 23.08
C PRO A 18 1.07 -6.77 22.74
N LYS A 19 1.22 -7.85 21.96
CA LYS A 19 2.53 -8.37 21.47
C LYS A 19 2.98 -7.80 20.14
N GLY A 20 2.31 -6.75 19.68
CA GLY A 20 2.50 -6.15 18.34
C GLY A 20 1.63 -6.83 17.29
N GLY A 21 1.41 -6.09 16.19
CA GLY A 21 0.53 -6.50 15.12
C GLY A 21 -0.91 -5.99 15.27
N ILE A 22 -1.62 -6.06 14.15
CA ILE A 22 -3.00 -5.60 14.02
C ILE A 22 -3.81 -6.75 13.43
N SER A 23 -5.04 -6.93 13.90
CA SER A 23 -6.10 -7.62 13.16
C SER A 23 -7.18 -6.62 12.79
N ALA A 24 -7.75 -6.78 11.60
CA ALA A 24 -8.81 -5.91 11.12
C ALA A 24 -9.76 -6.67 10.20
N GLN A 25 -10.95 -6.14 10.05
CA GLN A 25 -11.91 -6.61 9.07
C GLN A 25 -12.60 -5.43 8.45
N TRP A 26 -12.85 -5.50 7.14
CA TRP A 26 -13.65 -4.52 6.42
C TRP A 26 -14.50 -5.19 5.36
N THR A 27 -15.68 -4.61 5.19
CA THR A 27 -16.64 -5.02 4.17
C THR A 27 -16.94 -3.83 3.27
N TRP A 28 -17.30 -4.10 2.04
CA TRP A 28 -17.78 -3.08 1.11
C TRP A 28 -18.88 -3.60 0.20
N ASP A 29 -19.69 -2.69 -0.24
CA ASP A 29 -20.68 -2.89 -1.27
C ASP A 29 -20.76 -1.61 -2.11
N TRP A 30 -20.21 -1.67 -3.33
CA TRP A 30 -20.12 -0.56 -4.26
C TRP A 30 -20.69 -0.99 -5.61
N LEU A 31 -22.00 -0.94 -5.75
CA LEU A 31 -22.72 -1.42 -6.93
C LEU A 31 -22.46 -0.56 -8.16
N TYR A 32 -21.90 0.66 -7.99
CA TYR A 32 -21.65 1.56 -9.10
C TYR A 32 -20.41 1.11 -9.89
N GLU A 33 -20.61 0.88 -11.18
CA GLU A 33 -19.53 0.64 -12.13
C GLU A 33 -18.70 1.89 -12.39
N GLY A 34 -17.46 1.73 -12.78
CA GLY A 34 -16.52 2.80 -13.10
C GLY A 34 -15.09 2.27 -13.06
N ASP A 35 -14.15 3.11 -13.47
CA ASP A 35 -12.73 2.77 -13.62
C ASP A 35 -11.84 3.40 -12.52
N GLN A 36 -12.44 4.19 -11.63
CA GLN A 36 -11.70 4.91 -10.59
C GLN A 36 -11.83 4.22 -9.24
N VAL A 37 -10.75 4.27 -8.47
CA VAL A 37 -10.73 3.86 -7.07
C VAL A 37 -11.72 4.71 -6.28
N LYS A 38 -12.66 4.07 -5.62
CA LYS A 38 -13.71 4.71 -4.81
C LYS A 38 -13.38 4.74 -3.33
N ALA A 39 -12.66 3.72 -2.87
CA ALA A 39 -12.29 3.58 -1.47
C ALA A 39 -11.02 2.77 -1.34
N PHE A 40 -10.33 2.98 -0.23
CA PHE A 40 -9.16 2.21 0.19
C PHE A 40 -9.24 1.95 1.70
N PRO A 41 -10.10 1.00 2.16
CA PRO A 41 -10.06 0.55 3.54
C PRO A 41 -8.71 -0.13 3.81
N GLU A 42 -8.04 0.31 4.87
CA GLU A 42 -6.65 -0.07 5.14
C GLU A 42 -6.32 -0.05 6.63
N VAL A 43 -5.30 -0.80 7.01
CA VAL A 43 -4.56 -0.60 8.25
C VAL A 43 -3.30 0.21 7.95
N VAL A 44 -2.91 1.10 8.86
CA VAL A 44 -1.80 2.03 8.69
C VAL A 44 -0.74 1.78 9.76
N PHE A 45 0.49 1.53 9.33
CA PHE A 45 1.67 1.49 10.18
C PHE A 45 2.61 2.62 9.80
N GLY A 46 2.75 3.62 10.65
CA GLY A 46 3.56 4.80 10.39
C GLY A 46 2.74 6.09 10.34
N HIS A 47 3.29 7.09 9.69
CA HIS A 47 2.67 8.39 9.51
C HIS A 47 2.14 8.54 8.07
N LYS A 48 0.90 8.14 7.83
CA LYS A 48 0.28 8.38 6.52
C LYS A 48 0.18 9.89 6.28
N PRO A 49 0.59 10.40 5.12
CA PRO A 49 0.48 11.82 4.79
C PRO A 49 -0.95 12.34 4.96
N GLY A 50 -1.08 13.54 5.52
CA GLY A 50 -2.37 14.14 5.84
C GLY A 50 -2.96 13.76 7.20
N TYR A 51 -2.39 12.77 7.89
CA TYR A 51 -2.81 12.43 9.26
C TYR A 51 -2.06 13.29 10.27
N PRO A 52 -2.66 13.58 11.44
CA PRO A 52 -2.05 14.49 12.42
C PRO A 52 -0.82 13.89 13.12
N LYS A 53 -0.68 12.56 13.14
CA LYS A 53 0.43 11.87 13.82
C LYS A 53 0.61 10.44 13.32
N SER A 54 1.80 9.89 13.59
CA SER A 54 2.12 8.50 13.31
C SER A 54 1.41 7.53 14.27
N THR A 55 1.13 6.33 13.78
CA THR A 55 0.61 5.20 14.58
C THR A 55 1.73 4.44 15.31
N THR A 56 2.99 4.72 15.02
CA THR A 56 4.17 4.10 15.63
C THR A 56 5.32 5.08 15.74
N THR A 57 6.29 4.79 16.61
CA THR A 57 7.56 5.52 16.72
C THR A 57 8.61 5.00 15.74
N LEU A 58 8.38 3.88 15.05
CA LEU A 58 9.32 3.27 14.12
C LEU A 58 9.36 3.98 12.77
N LEU A 59 8.25 4.59 12.35
CA LEU A 59 8.14 5.35 11.11
C LEU A 59 7.57 6.76 11.41
N PRO A 60 7.93 7.78 10.64
CA PRO A 60 8.82 7.82 9.46
C PRO A 60 10.30 7.61 9.75
N ARG A 61 11.00 6.97 8.80
CA ARG A 61 12.46 6.74 8.84
C ARG A 61 13.08 7.01 7.47
N LYS A 62 14.30 7.55 7.44
CA LYS A 62 15.07 7.65 6.19
C LYS A 62 15.33 6.28 5.60
N LEU A 63 15.18 6.14 4.30
CA LEU A 63 15.49 4.89 3.59
C LEU A 63 16.95 4.47 3.78
N SER A 64 17.87 5.44 3.94
CA SER A 64 19.28 5.17 4.23
C SER A 64 19.54 4.47 5.58
N SER A 65 18.63 4.58 6.53
CA SER A 65 18.78 3.98 7.87
C SER A 65 18.18 2.58 8.00
N LEU A 66 17.41 2.12 7.02
CA LEU A 66 16.73 0.83 7.06
C LEU A 66 17.66 -0.28 6.54
N GLN A 67 17.84 -1.34 7.31
CA GLN A 67 18.52 -2.59 6.91
C GLN A 67 17.53 -3.65 6.49
N THR A 68 16.48 -3.83 7.28
CA THR A 68 15.41 -4.79 7.00
C THR A 68 14.06 -4.10 7.13
N LEU A 69 13.11 -4.53 6.33
CA LEU A 69 11.73 -4.08 6.43
C LEU A 69 10.83 -5.20 5.90
N VAL A 70 10.18 -5.89 6.81
CA VAL A 70 9.38 -7.07 6.48
C VAL A 70 7.94 -6.88 6.94
N VAL A 71 7.00 -7.15 6.05
CA VAL A 71 5.56 -7.21 6.33
C VAL A 71 5.14 -8.66 6.45
N ASP A 72 4.67 -9.05 7.63
CA ASP A 72 4.00 -10.33 7.86
C ASP A 72 2.48 -10.11 7.81
N TYR A 73 1.76 -10.95 7.08
CA TYR A 73 0.31 -10.88 6.99
C TYR A 73 -0.33 -12.26 6.94
N ASP A 74 -1.58 -12.31 7.39
CA ASP A 74 -2.50 -13.43 7.24
C ASP A 74 -3.89 -12.85 6.95
N VAL A 75 -4.42 -13.11 5.75
CA VAL A 75 -5.60 -12.47 5.22
C VAL A 75 -6.51 -13.46 4.51
N GLN A 76 -7.79 -13.32 4.73
CA GLN A 76 -8.85 -13.98 3.97
C GLN A 76 -9.68 -12.90 3.29
N THR A 77 -10.03 -13.10 2.03
CA THR A 77 -10.86 -12.15 1.30
C THR A 77 -11.85 -12.88 0.41
N GLU A 78 -13.11 -12.47 0.50
CA GLU A 78 -14.18 -12.82 -0.42
C GLU A 78 -14.54 -11.54 -1.18
N ARG A 79 -14.64 -11.61 -2.51
CA ARG A 79 -14.80 -10.41 -3.32
C ARG A 79 -15.40 -10.69 -4.66
N GLU A 80 -16.21 -9.75 -5.12
CA GLU A 80 -16.73 -9.64 -6.47
C GLU A 80 -16.47 -8.24 -7.00
N GLY A 81 -16.49 -8.06 -8.33
CA GLY A 81 -16.26 -6.77 -8.96
C GLY A 81 -14.81 -6.54 -9.35
N ALA A 82 -14.28 -5.34 -9.07
CA ALA A 82 -12.94 -4.94 -9.46
C ALA A 82 -12.20 -4.20 -8.35
N GLY A 83 -10.93 -4.53 -8.19
CA GLY A 83 -10.06 -3.92 -7.19
C GLY A 83 -8.75 -4.69 -7.03
N ASN A 84 -7.98 -4.30 -6.03
CA ASN A 84 -6.76 -5.01 -5.61
C ASN A 84 -6.70 -5.16 -4.09
N LEU A 85 -5.78 -6.00 -3.65
CA LEU A 85 -5.25 -6.02 -2.29
C LEU A 85 -3.77 -5.70 -2.37
N ALA A 86 -3.32 -4.73 -1.60
CA ALA A 86 -1.96 -4.22 -1.72
C ALA A 86 -1.32 -3.85 -0.37
N ILE A 87 0.01 -3.91 -0.37
CA ILE A 87 0.85 -3.15 0.54
C ILE A 87 1.13 -1.81 -0.15
N ASP A 88 0.71 -0.72 0.48
CA ASP A 88 0.90 0.64 -0.02
C ASP A 88 1.87 1.40 0.89
N MET A 89 2.86 2.05 0.29
CA MET A 89 3.93 2.75 1.00
C MET A 89 4.03 4.19 0.52
N TRP A 90 4.08 5.10 1.49
CA TRP A 90 4.26 6.51 1.21
C TRP A 90 5.69 6.95 1.50
N LEU A 91 6.34 7.52 0.50
CA LEU A 91 7.62 8.20 0.66
C LEU A 91 7.42 9.71 0.71
N THR A 92 8.18 10.35 1.58
CA THR A 92 8.06 11.79 1.84
C THR A 92 9.42 12.46 1.96
N SER A 93 9.46 13.76 1.71
CA SER A 93 10.66 14.60 1.87
C SER A 93 10.91 15.01 3.34
N THR A 94 10.00 14.68 4.25
CA THR A 94 10.07 15.05 5.67
C THR A 94 9.60 13.93 6.58
N ALA A 95 10.09 13.92 7.82
CA ALA A 95 9.65 12.98 8.86
C ALA A 95 8.28 13.35 9.48
N ASN A 96 7.67 14.47 9.10
CA ASN A 96 6.37 14.90 9.64
C ASN A 96 5.42 15.36 8.54
N PRO A 97 4.88 14.43 7.74
CA PRO A 97 4.04 14.75 6.57
C PRO A 97 2.57 15.00 6.98
N THR A 98 2.26 16.08 7.65
CA THR A 98 0.91 16.42 8.11
C THR A 98 -0.03 16.87 6.99
N ALA A 99 0.50 17.15 5.78
CA ALA A 99 -0.31 17.51 4.62
C ALA A 99 -0.38 16.35 3.62
N PHE A 100 -1.56 16.10 3.06
CA PHE A 100 -1.73 15.24 1.89
C PHE A 100 -1.54 16.06 0.62
N ALA A 101 -0.29 16.38 0.31
CA ALA A 101 0.09 17.32 -0.75
C ALA A 101 1.53 17.07 -1.24
N VAL A 102 1.91 17.78 -2.28
CA VAL A 102 3.30 17.83 -2.77
C VAL A 102 3.85 19.27 -2.63
N PRO A 103 4.96 19.47 -1.86
CA PRO A 103 5.47 18.54 -0.87
C PRO A 103 4.47 18.34 0.28
N PRO A 104 4.60 17.35 1.18
CA PRO A 104 5.79 16.52 1.41
C PRO A 104 5.84 15.19 0.66
N ILE A 105 4.75 14.75 0.01
CA ILE A 105 4.70 13.45 -0.67
C ILE A 105 5.65 13.47 -1.89
N THR A 106 6.49 12.45 -2.01
CA THR A 106 7.37 12.26 -3.18
C THR A 106 6.93 11.08 -4.02
N HIS A 107 6.59 9.95 -3.36
CA HIS A 107 6.18 8.72 -4.03
C HIS A 107 5.07 8.01 -3.27
N GLU A 108 4.26 7.33 -4.06
CA GLU A 108 3.38 6.25 -3.65
C GLU A 108 3.91 4.96 -4.29
N VAL A 109 4.25 3.97 -3.47
CA VAL A 109 4.82 2.70 -3.93
C VAL A 109 3.91 1.57 -3.48
N MET A 110 3.30 0.88 -4.43
CA MET A 110 2.39 -0.23 -4.16
C MET A 110 3.01 -1.57 -4.54
N ILE A 111 2.86 -2.55 -3.67
CA ILE A 111 3.09 -3.96 -3.99
C ILE A 111 1.72 -4.64 -3.96
N TRP A 112 1.19 -4.94 -5.13
CA TRP A 112 -0.07 -5.64 -5.22
C TRP A 112 0.15 -7.10 -4.82
N LEU A 113 -0.67 -7.59 -3.92
CA LEU A 113 -0.73 -9.00 -3.56
C LEU A 113 -1.70 -9.71 -4.49
N GLU A 114 -2.74 -9.02 -4.90
CA GLU A 114 -3.77 -9.52 -5.80
C GLU A 114 -4.40 -8.39 -6.60
N ALA A 115 -4.90 -8.74 -7.79
CA ALA A 115 -5.83 -7.94 -8.57
C ALA A 115 -7.03 -8.81 -8.93
N PHE A 116 -8.24 -8.28 -8.81
CA PHE A 116 -9.48 -8.95 -9.19
C PHE A 116 -10.33 -8.05 -10.09
N GLY A 117 -11.04 -8.68 -11.04
CA GLY A 117 -11.77 -7.96 -12.08
C GLY A 117 -10.87 -7.19 -13.06
N PRO A 118 -11.47 -6.32 -13.88
CA PRO A 118 -10.75 -5.55 -14.90
C PRO A 118 -10.06 -4.32 -14.30
N ILE A 119 -8.98 -4.54 -13.55
CA ILE A 119 -8.14 -3.48 -13.00
C ILE A 119 -6.72 -3.59 -13.55
N TYR A 120 -6.11 -2.45 -13.80
CA TYR A 120 -4.72 -2.31 -14.22
C TYR A 120 -4.01 -1.28 -13.34
N ALA A 121 -2.75 -1.57 -13.01
CA ALA A 121 -1.93 -0.58 -12.32
C ALA A 121 -1.77 0.67 -13.20
N GLY A 122 -1.84 1.83 -12.57
CA GLY A 122 -1.68 3.10 -13.25
C GLY A 122 -0.29 3.29 -13.84
N GLY A 123 -0.18 4.18 -14.82
CA GLY A 123 1.09 4.49 -15.50
C GLY A 123 1.45 3.54 -16.62
N GLN A 124 2.73 3.51 -16.97
CA GLN A 124 3.28 2.66 -18.03
C GLN A 124 4.03 1.49 -17.44
N GLN A 125 3.89 0.30 -18.04
CA GLN A 125 4.74 -0.82 -17.69
C GLN A 125 6.18 -0.54 -18.20
N VAL A 126 7.11 -0.44 -17.24
CA VAL A 126 8.52 -0.12 -17.55
C VAL A 126 9.45 -1.32 -17.42
N ASP A 127 9.06 -2.35 -16.67
CA ASP A 127 9.93 -3.51 -16.42
C ASP A 127 9.11 -4.77 -16.06
N LYS A 128 9.83 -5.90 -16.03
CA LYS A 128 9.43 -7.16 -15.42
C LYS A 128 10.61 -7.74 -14.67
N LEU A 129 10.45 -8.02 -13.40
CA LEU A 129 11.53 -8.60 -12.61
C LEU A 129 11.01 -9.56 -11.55
N ARG A 130 11.91 -10.41 -11.06
CA ARG A 130 11.62 -11.35 -9.98
C ARG A 130 12.19 -10.80 -8.67
N ILE A 131 11.30 -10.63 -7.68
CA ILE A 131 11.67 -10.24 -6.32
C ILE A 131 11.08 -11.28 -5.37
N ASN A 132 11.89 -11.77 -4.43
CA ASN A 132 11.47 -12.78 -3.43
C ASN A 132 10.75 -14.00 -4.05
N GLY A 133 11.21 -14.43 -5.25
CA GLY A 133 10.62 -15.56 -5.96
C GLY A 133 9.39 -15.21 -6.83
N THR A 134 8.75 -14.08 -6.63
CA THR A 134 7.56 -13.65 -7.38
C THR A 134 7.94 -12.79 -8.59
N LEU A 135 7.33 -13.06 -9.74
CA LEU A 135 7.48 -12.25 -10.95
C LEU A 135 6.49 -11.09 -10.92
N TYR A 136 7.02 -9.87 -10.94
CA TYR A 136 6.25 -8.63 -10.98
C TYR A 136 6.39 -7.93 -12.32
N ARG A 137 5.29 -7.34 -12.78
CA ARG A 137 5.30 -6.26 -13.77
C ARG A 137 5.41 -4.95 -13.00
N VAL A 138 6.30 -4.06 -13.43
CA VAL A 138 6.52 -2.77 -12.78
C VAL A 138 5.89 -1.68 -13.62
N PHE A 139 5.05 -0.89 -12.99
CA PHE A 139 4.38 0.26 -13.60
C PHE A 139 4.86 1.53 -12.92
N VAL A 140 5.09 2.56 -13.73
CA VAL A 140 5.45 3.90 -13.24
C VAL A 140 4.50 4.90 -13.86
N GLY A 141 3.84 5.68 -13.00
CA GLY A 141 3.01 6.80 -13.38
C GLY A 141 3.65 8.10 -12.93
N GLU A 142 3.74 9.07 -13.83
CA GLU A 142 4.16 10.40 -13.47
C GLU A 142 2.93 11.27 -13.32
N LYS A 143 2.73 11.81 -12.12
CA LYS A 143 1.78 12.88 -11.83
C LYS A 143 0.37 12.61 -12.35
N PHE A 144 -0.34 11.59 -11.89
CA PHE A 144 -1.79 11.43 -12.14
C PHE A 144 -2.65 12.66 -11.77
N GLY A 145 -2.12 13.87 -11.97
CA GLY A 145 -2.70 15.10 -11.48
C GLY A 145 -2.53 15.31 -9.98
N LEU A 146 -1.88 14.38 -9.27
CA LEU A 146 -1.72 14.37 -7.82
C LEU A 146 -0.39 14.97 -7.37
N GLY A 147 0.61 15.02 -8.28
CA GLY A 147 1.88 15.72 -8.03
C GLY A 147 3.00 14.85 -7.46
N TRP A 148 2.75 13.59 -7.11
CA TRP A 148 3.78 12.62 -6.72
C TRP A 148 3.99 11.55 -7.77
N ARG A 149 5.09 10.81 -7.68
CA ARG A 149 5.34 9.65 -8.54
C ARG A 149 4.66 8.41 -7.98
N TYR A 150 3.92 7.72 -8.82
CA TYR A 150 3.30 6.44 -8.51
C TYR A 150 4.14 5.31 -9.08
N VAL A 151 4.36 4.25 -8.28
CA VAL A 151 5.00 3.01 -8.71
C VAL A 151 4.19 1.82 -8.21
N ALA A 152 3.88 0.88 -9.09
CA ALA A 152 3.23 -0.37 -8.70
C ALA A 152 4.02 -1.59 -9.18
N PHE A 153 4.14 -2.56 -8.28
CA PHE A 153 4.61 -3.91 -8.56
C PHE A 153 3.41 -4.85 -8.59
N ALA A 154 2.96 -5.23 -9.78
CA ALA A 154 1.79 -6.10 -9.96
C ALA A 154 2.23 -7.54 -10.24
N PRO A 155 1.89 -8.52 -9.41
CA PRO A 155 2.31 -9.91 -9.58
C PRO A 155 1.57 -10.57 -10.75
N ASN A 156 2.19 -11.60 -11.31
CA ASN A 156 1.55 -12.49 -12.28
C ASN A 156 1.00 -13.78 -11.64
N SER A 157 1.17 -13.93 -10.33
CA SER A 157 0.79 -15.12 -9.57
C SER A 157 -0.47 -14.85 -8.75
N PRO A 158 -1.26 -15.89 -8.42
CA PRO A 158 -2.32 -15.76 -7.43
C PRO A 158 -1.76 -15.28 -6.09
N MET A 159 -2.61 -14.59 -5.33
CA MET A 159 -2.30 -14.15 -3.98
C MET A 159 -2.01 -15.33 -3.06
N GLN A 160 -1.03 -15.16 -2.18
CA GLN A 160 -0.87 -16.01 -1.00
C GLN A 160 -1.66 -15.39 0.16
N THR A 161 -2.51 -16.18 0.79
CA THR A 161 -3.33 -15.72 1.93
C THR A 161 -2.52 -15.47 3.19
N THR A 162 -1.38 -16.12 3.33
CA THR A 162 -0.42 -15.94 4.43
C THR A 162 0.95 -15.72 3.85
N GLY A 163 1.65 -14.70 4.30
CA GLY A 163 2.96 -14.40 3.74
C GLY A 163 3.82 -13.49 4.58
N SER A 164 5.06 -13.39 4.13
CA SER A 164 6.07 -12.47 4.63
C SER A 164 6.74 -11.84 3.41
N VAL A 165 6.64 -10.52 3.29
CA VAL A 165 7.21 -9.76 2.18
C VAL A 165 8.34 -8.89 2.70
N ASP A 166 9.57 -9.18 2.25
CA ASP A 166 10.70 -8.28 2.44
C ASP A 166 10.59 -7.11 1.44
N LEU A 167 10.46 -5.90 1.95
CA LEU A 167 10.27 -4.69 1.16
C LEU A 167 11.60 -4.08 0.66
N MET A 168 12.73 -4.41 1.28
CA MET A 168 14.02 -3.82 0.92
C MET A 168 14.44 -4.07 -0.52
N PRO A 169 14.24 -5.28 -1.12
CA PRO A 169 14.56 -5.53 -2.52
C PRO A 169 13.81 -4.59 -3.50
N PHE A 170 12.58 -4.19 -3.17
CA PHE A 170 11.82 -3.24 -3.98
C PHE A 170 12.43 -1.84 -3.94
N PHE A 171 12.82 -1.35 -2.76
CA PHE A 171 13.50 -0.07 -2.64
C PHE A 171 14.89 -0.07 -3.29
N LEU A 172 15.64 -1.18 -3.17
CA LEU A 172 16.93 -1.34 -3.85
C LEU A 172 16.77 -1.27 -5.37
N TYR A 173 15.75 -1.93 -5.92
CA TYR A 173 15.42 -1.84 -7.34
C TYR A 173 15.10 -0.40 -7.75
N LEU A 174 14.18 0.26 -7.03
CA LEU A 174 13.78 1.64 -7.34
C LEU A 174 14.95 2.62 -7.28
N ARG A 175 15.82 2.47 -6.28
CA ARG A 175 17.05 3.25 -6.17
C ARG A 175 18.01 2.98 -7.33
N GLY A 176 18.20 1.70 -7.69
CA GLY A 176 19.04 1.31 -8.83
C GLY A 176 18.56 1.87 -10.18
N LYS A 177 17.26 2.13 -10.30
CA LYS A 177 16.64 2.79 -11.46
C LYS A 177 16.65 4.33 -11.36
N GLY A 178 17.15 4.91 -10.26
CA GLY A 178 17.11 6.36 -10.02
C GLY A 178 15.70 6.92 -9.82
N LEU A 179 14.73 6.05 -9.46
CA LEU A 179 13.34 6.48 -9.22
C LEU A 179 13.17 7.08 -7.84
N ILE A 180 13.92 6.60 -6.85
CA ILE A 180 13.94 7.11 -5.48
C ILE A 180 15.37 7.38 -5.00
N THR A 181 15.50 8.15 -3.92
CA THR A 181 16.78 8.40 -3.24
C THR A 181 16.81 7.79 -1.85
N THR A 182 17.97 7.76 -1.22
CA THR A 182 18.12 7.30 0.17
C THR A 182 17.76 8.36 1.20
N GLU A 183 17.59 9.61 0.77
CA GLU A 183 17.28 10.76 1.64
C GLU A 183 15.79 10.88 1.94
N GLU A 184 14.95 10.20 1.17
CA GLU A 184 13.51 10.15 1.40
C GLU A 184 13.18 9.35 2.65
N PHE A 185 12.08 9.71 3.28
CA PHE A 185 11.55 9.00 4.43
C PHE A 185 10.48 8.00 3.97
N LEU A 186 10.61 6.74 4.40
CA LEU A 186 9.46 5.85 4.44
C LEU A 186 8.55 6.36 5.55
N SER A 187 7.41 6.87 5.15
CA SER A 187 6.48 7.52 6.05
C SER A 187 5.47 6.53 6.64
N SER A 188 4.90 5.68 5.82
CA SER A 188 4.01 4.63 6.28
C SER A 188 4.05 3.39 5.38
N VAL A 189 3.64 2.27 5.96
CA VAL A 189 3.34 0.99 5.31
C VAL A 189 1.90 0.65 5.63
N ASN A 190 1.07 0.60 4.62
CA ASN A 190 -0.36 0.38 4.73
C ASN A 190 -0.71 -0.97 4.11
N PHE A 191 -1.82 -1.56 4.53
CA PHE A 191 -2.33 -2.81 3.96
C PHE A 191 -3.84 -2.69 3.76
N GLY A 192 -4.32 -2.83 2.54
CA GLY A 192 -5.74 -2.63 2.24
C GLY A 192 -6.14 -2.96 0.82
N ASN A 193 -7.42 -2.74 0.53
CA ASN A 193 -8.01 -2.94 -0.79
C ASN A 193 -8.28 -1.60 -1.48
N GLU A 194 -7.76 -1.40 -2.70
CA GLU A 194 -8.38 -0.43 -3.61
C GLU A 194 -9.66 -1.04 -4.18
N ILE A 195 -10.77 -0.36 -3.99
CA ILE A 195 -12.09 -0.80 -4.44
C ILE A 195 -12.53 0.07 -5.60
N ILE A 196 -12.78 -0.55 -6.75
CA ILE A 196 -13.33 0.11 -7.94
C ILE A 196 -14.83 -0.16 -8.03
N SER A 197 -15.25 -1.41 -7.83
CA SER A 197 -16.67 -1.80 -7.88
C SER A 197 -16.91 -3.13 -7.17
N GLY A 198 -18.17 -3.44 -6.92
CA GLY A 198 -18.59 -4.72 -6.39
C GLY A 198 -18.63 -4.77 -4.87
N SER A 199 -18.64 -5.98 -4.34
CA SER A 199 -18.76 -6.25 -2.92
C SER A 199 -17.65 -7.16 -2.42
N GLY A 200 -17.39 -7.11 -1.12
CA GLY A 200 -16.44 -8.02 -0.50
C GLY A 200 -16.34 -7.89 1.01
N ASP A 201 -15.62 -8.86 1.55
CA ASP A 201 -15.21 -8.96 2.95
C ASP A 201 -13.73 -9.32 2.98
N THR A 202 -12.94 -8.55 3.69
CA THR A 202 -11.53 -8.86 3.94
C THR A 202 -11.30 -8.95 5.44
N LYS A 203 -10.83 -10.11 5.88
CA LYS A 203 -10.44 -10.38 7.26
C LYS A 203 -8.93 -10.53 7.35
N LEU A 204 -8.28 -9.54 7.91
CA LEU A 204 -6.85 -9.51 8.19
C LEU A 204 -6.64 -9.99 9.63
N THR A 205 -6.22 -11.24 9.78
CA THR A 205 -6.01 -11.84 11.11
C THR A 205 -4.66 -11.47 11.70
N ARG A 206 -3.71 -11.09 10.83
CA ARG A 206 -2.39 -10.62 11.22
C ARG A 206 -1.86 -9.60 10.22
N PHE A 207 -1.37 -8.50 10.75
CA PHE A 207 -0.52 -7.54 10.05
C PHE A 207 0.54 -7.05 11.02
N ALA A 208 1.80 -7.24 10.69
CA ALA A 208 2.92 -6.78 11.48
C ALA A 208 4.05 -6.30 10.58
N VAL A 209 4.66 -5.19 10.92
CA VAL A 209 5.83 -4.65 10.25
C VAL A 209 7.03 -4.77 11.18
N ARG A 210 8.10 -5.40 10.69
CA ARG A 210 9.38 -5.55 11.40
C ARG A 210 10.46 -4.80 10.65
N SER A 211 11.24 -4.02 11.35
CA SER A 211 12.37 -3.28 10.80
C SER A 211 13.58 -3.36 11.72
N GLU A 212 14.77 -3.40 11.13
CA GLU A 212 16.04 -3.22 11.81
C GLU A 212 16.76 -2.03 11.22
N GLU A 213 17.44 -1.27 12.07
CA GLU A 213 18.20 -0.08 11.69
C GLU A 213 19.69 -0.39 11.64
N HIS A 214 20.43 0.35 10.82
CA HIS A 214 21.88 0.41 10.94
C HIS A 214 22.23 1.03 12.29
N THR A 215 22.79 0.24 13.19
CA THR A 215 23.50 0.77 14.36
C THR A 215 24.82 1.32 13.86
N SER A 216 24.93 2.66 13.82
CA SER A 216 26.18 3.38 13.58
C SER A 216 27.12 3.28 14.76
#